data_79ed08624db0380b779a6f35a5e7b7f4
#
_entry.id   79ed08624db0380b779a6f35a5e7b7f4
#
_cell.length_a   1.000
_cell.length_b   1.000
_cell.length_c   1.000
_cell.angle_alpha   90.00
_cell.angle_beta   90.00
_cell.angle_gamma   90.00
#
_symmetry.space_group_name_H-M   'P 1'
#
loop_
_entity.id
_entity.type
_entity.pdbx_description
1 polymer ?
#
loop_
_entity_poly.entity_id
_entity_poly.type
_entity_poly.pdbx_seq_one_letter_code
_entity_poly.pdbx_strand_id
1 'polypeptide(L)'
;MAPRKQREIFDATLRLVAERGYDGLTVEGVAERSGVNKTTIYRWWPSKAALLGAALVESDVLGFTVPDTGSLRGDLVALVEGVRRLLTEPPGSDIAVAALAAAVRHPELDGRRFFADRFARERAVFERAARRGELPGSADPLLIMDLLAGAVWMRAVLRGMKVGDDFATQAVALVLDGVHRPG
;
A
#
# COMPACT_ATOMS: atom_id res chain seq x y z
N MET A 1 2.26 4.69 24.28
CA MET A 1 3.69 4.92 23.94
C MET A 1 4.22 3.63 23.33
N ALA A 2 4.66 3.64 22.08
CA ALA A 2 5.12 2.45 21.36
C ALA A 2 6.38 1.82 21.98
N PRO A 3 6.65 0.51 21.75
CA PRO A 3 7.85 -0.13 22.28
C PRO A 3 9.11 0.48 21.67
N ARG A 4 10.19 0.58 22.48
CA ARG A 4 11.46 1.22 22.09
C ARG A 4 12.09 0.65 20.80
N LYS A 5 11.72 -0.59 20.41
CA LYS A 5 12.21 -1.29 19.21
C LYS A 5 11.07 -1.64 18.24
N GLN A 6 10.08 -0.76 18.10
CA GLN A 6 8.92 -1.00 17.24
C GLN A 6 9.33 -1.21 15.78
N ARG A 7 10.26 -0.38 15.29
CA ARG A 7 10.76 -0.45 13.92
C ARG A 7 11.41 -1.80 13.62
N GLU A 8 12.28 -2.28 14.50
CA GLU A 8 12.94 -3.59 14.34
C GLU A 8 11.94 -4.75 14.38
N ILE A 9 10.88 -4.64 15.20
CA ILE A 9 9.81 -5.63 15.26
C ILE A 9 9.04 -5.65 13.94
N PHE A 10 8.67 -4.49 13.41
CA PHE A 10 7.94 -4.39 12.15
C PHE A 10 8.77 -4.84 10.95
N ASP A 11 10.03 -4.45 10.85
CA ASP A 11 10.95 -4.91 9.81
C ASP A 11 11.11 -6.44 9.85
N ALA A 12 11.28 -7.03 11.03
CA ALA A 12 11.36 -8.47 11.19
C ALA A 12 10.04 -9.16 10.78
N THR A 13 8.90 -8.60 11.13
CA THR A 13 7.57 -9.11 10.78
C THR A 13 7.37 -9.14 9.28
N LEU A 14 7.63 -8.01 8.60
CA LEU A 14 7.43 -7.88 7.16
C LEU A 14 8.38 -8.78 6.35
N ARG A 15 9.65 -8.89 6.77
CA ARG A 15 10.61 -9.81 6.14
C ARG A 15 10.17 -11.27 6.30
N LEU A 16 9.70 -11.68 7.47
CA LEU A 16 9.22 -13.04 7.69
C LEU A 16 7.99 -13.36 6.84
N VAL A 17 7.07 -12.41 6.68
CA VAL A 17 5.91 -12.58 5.80
C VAL A 17 6.35 -12.71 4.34
N ALA A 18 7.29 -11.91 3.86
CA ALA A 18 7.82 -12.02 2.50
C ALA A 18 8.51 -13.37 2.25
N GLU A 19 9.30 -13.86 3.23
CA GLU A 19 10.07 -15.11 3.12
C GLU A 19 9.22 -16.38 3.27
N ARG A 20 8.21 -16.36 4.16
CA ARG A 20 7.52 -17.58 4.63
C ARG A 20 6.00 -17.54 4.50
N GLY A 21 5.47 -16.43 4.00
CA GLY A 21 4.02 -16.15 4.01
C GLY A 21 3.47 -15.94 5.42
N TYR A 22 2.16 -15.65 5.50
CA TYR A 22 1.49 -15.44 6.77
C TYR A 22 1.42 -16.69 7.65
N ASP A 23 1.25 -17.87 7.03
CA ASP A 23 1.17 -19.13 7.79
C ASP A 23 2.49 -19.45 8.48
N GLY A 24 3.62 -19.12 7.85
CA GLY A 24 4.97 -19.27 8.43
C GLY A 24 5.40 -18.14 9.37
N LEU A 25 4.59 -17.07 9.49
CA LEU A 25 4.84 -16.01 10.46
C LEU A 25 4.52 -16.49 11.88
N THR A 26 5.50 -16.38 12.79
CA THR A 26 5.33 -16.65 14.22
C THR A 26 5.89 -15.50 15.05
N VAL A 27 5.28 -15.22 16.22
CA VAL A 27 5.78 -14.19 17.14
C VAL A 27 7.14 -14.55 17.68
N GLU A 28 7.42 -15.84 17.84
CA GLU A 28 8.73 -16.38 18.24
C GLU A 28 9.80 -16.05 17.19
N GLY A 29 9.52 -16.25 15.90
CA GLY A 29 10.43 -15.91 14.80
C GLY A 29 10.69 -14.40 14.72
N VAL A 30 9.66 -13.58 14.97
CA VAL A 30 9.83 -12.11 15.05
C VAL A 30 10.70 -11.74 16.25
N ALA A 31 10.48 -12.35 17.42
CA ALA A 31 11.25 -12.11 18.62
C ALA A 31 12.74 -12.43 18.40
N GLU A 32 13.04 -13.58 17.82
CA GLU A 32 14.38 -14.01 17.46
C GLU A 32 15.06 -13.02 16.50
N ARG A 33 14.38 -12.65 15.42
CA ARG A 33 14.94 -11.77 14.38
C ARG A 33 15.11 -10.32 14.82
N SER A 34 14.18 -9.80 15.63
CA SER A 34 14.22 -8.42 16.16
C SER A 34 15.08 -8.25 17.39
N GLY A 35 15.47 -9.36 18.05
CA GLY A 35 16.14 -9.34 19.34
C GLY A 35 15.28 -8.78 20.48
N VAL A 36 13.94 -8.90 20.36
CA VAL A 36 12.97 -8.44 21.37
C VAL A 36 12.28 -9.63 22.00
N ASN A 37 12.13 -9.61 23.34
CA ASN A 37 11.44 -10.70 24.03
C ASN A 37 9.98 -10.83 23.57
N LYS A 38 9.54 -12.08 23.30
CA LYS A 38 8.19 -12.38 22.84
C LYS A 38 7.09 -11.84 23.78
N THR A 39 7.33 -11.84 25.08
CA THR A 39 6.38 -11.29 26.09
C THR A 39 6.17 -9.78 25.85
N THR A 40 7.21 -9.06 25.45
CA THR A 40 7.10 -7.65 25.09
C THR A 40 6.28 -7.47 23.84
N ILE A 41 6.45 -8.32 22.82
CA ILE A 41 5.67 -8.25 21.59
C ILE A 41 4.21 -8.53 21.88
N TYR A 42 3.86 -9.63 22.57
CA TYR A 42 2.49 -9.99 22.93
C TYR A 42 1.76 -8.92 23.75
N ARG A 43 2.49 -8.18 24.59
CA ARG A 43 1.89 -7.08 25.38
C ARG A 43 1.32 -5.95 24.49
N TRP A 44 1.93 -5.72 23.31
CA TRP A 44 1.53 -4.66 22.40
C TRP A 44 0.64 -5.18 21.27
N TRP A 45 0.93 -6.38 20.79
CA TRP A 45 0.18 -7.03 19.72
C TRP A 45 -0.20 -8.44 20.17
N PRO A 46 -1.49 -8.66 20.54
CA PRO A 46 -1.92 -9.91 21.18
C PRO A 46 -1.94 -11.12 20.22
N SER A 47 -1.79 -10.89 18.92
CA SER A 47 -1.73 -11.94 17.90
C SER A 47 -0.79 -11.58 16.76
N LYS A 48 -0.39 -12.59 15.96
CA LYS A 48 0.39 -12.36 14.75
C LYS A 48 -0.38 -11.53 13.72
N ALA A 49 -1.71 -11.62 13.69
CA ALA A 49 -2.57 -10.80 12.84
C ALA A 49 -2.50 -9.32 13.25
N ALA A 50 -2.66 -9.03 14.55
CA ALA A 50 -2.54 -7.67 15.07
C ALA A 50 -1.14 -7.07 14.82
N LEU A 51 -0.10 -7.90 14.99
CA LEU A 51 1.28 -7.49 14.73
C LEU A 51 1.51 -7.16 13.24
N LEU A 52 1.08 -8.05 12.33
CA LEU A 52 1.21 -7.81 10.89
C LEU A 52 0.39 -6.60 10.45
N GLY A 53 -0.85 -6.47 10.91
CA GLY A 53 -1.69 -5.31 10.59
C GLY A 53 -1.02 -3.99 10.99
N ALA A 54 -0.47 -3.91 12.20
CA ALA A 54 0.28 -2.74 12.65
C ALA A 54 1.54 -2.49 11.81
N ALA A 55 2.29 -3.54 11.48
CA ALA A 55 3.49 -3.42 10.66
C ALA A 55 3.19 -2.91 9.25
N LEU A 56 2.09 -3.34 8.64
CA LEU A 56 1.66 -2.88 7.31
C LEU A 56 1.26 -1.40 7.31
N VAL A 57 0.62 -0.91 8.38
CA VAL A 57 0.14 0.47 8.47
C VAL A 57 1.26 1.45 8.86
N GLU A 58 2.14 1.05 9.76
CA GLU A 58 3.08 1.95 10.42
C GLU A 58 4.53 1.83 9.93
N SER A 59 4.84 0.83 9.06
CA SER A 59 6.21 0.68 8.55
C SER A 59 6.50 1.62 7.39
N ASP A 60 7.75 2.09 7.33
CA ASP A 60 8.26 2.88 6.21
C ASP A 60 8.41 2.06 4.90
N VAL A 61 8.42 0.72 4.98
CA VAL A 61 8.63 -0.16 3.81
C VAL A 61 7.47 -0.07 2.83
N LEU A 62 6.24 0.08 3.34
CA LEU A 62 5.07 0.37 2.53
C LEU A 62 4.79 1.88 2.52
N GLY A 63 5.77 2.67 2.96
CA GLY A 63 5.72 4.10 3.16
C GLY A 63 5.22 4.82 1.92
N PHE A 64 4.18 5.60 2.14
CA PHE A 64 3.49 6.33 1.11
C PHE A 64 3.48 7.81 1.47
N THR A 65 4.13 8.60 0.65
CA THR A 65 4.07 10.06 0.76
C THR A 65 2.92 10.56 -0.10
N VAL A 66 2.00 11.31 0.47
CA VAL A 66 0.94 11.98 -0.28
C VAL A 66 1.57 13.10 -1.09
N PRO A 67 1.57 13.01 -2.44
CA PRO A 67 2.20 14.04 -3.27
C PRO A 67 1.42 15.36 -3.23
N ASP A 68 2.13 16.45 -3.45
CA ASP A 68 1.56 17.79 -3.66
C ASP A 68 2.36 18.48 -4.77
N THR A 69 2.02 18.15 -6.02
CA THR A 69 2.70 18.64 -7.22
C THR A 69 2.09 19.93 -7.77
N GLY A 70 1.00 20.37 -7.16
CA GLY A 70 0.25 21.55 -7.60
C GLY A 70 -0.86 21.24 -8.62
N SER A 71 -1.05 19.99 -9.05
CA SER A 71 -2.13 19.60 -9.97
C SER A 71 -2.65 18.20 -9.66
N LEU A 72 -3.94 17.93 -9.94
CA LEU A 72 -4.53 16.60 -9.81
C LEU A 72 -3.77 15.57 -10.66
N ARG A 73 -3.48 15.92 -11.91
CA ARG A 73 -2.75 15.04 -12.83
C ARG A 73 -1.38 14.66 -12.29
N GLY A 74 -0.60 15.64 -11.83
CA GLY A 74 0.73 15.39 -11.28
C GLY A 74 0.67 14.55 -10.01
N ASP A 75 -0.27 14.84 -9.12
CA ASP A 75 -0.47 14.09 -7.88
C ASP A 75 -0.86 12.63 -8.18
N LEU A 76 -1.80 12.39 -9.12
CA LEU A 76 -2.19 11.03 -9.52
C LEU A 76 -1.04 10.26 -10.17
N VAL A 77 -0.25 10.89 -11.05
CA VAL A 77 0.94 10.25 -11.64
C VAL A 77 1.93 9.83 -10.54
N ALA A 78 2.21 10.70 -9.58
CA ALA A 78 3.11 10.38 -8.47
C ALA A 78 2.56 9.26 -7.57
N LEU A 79 1.24 9.21 -7.33
CA LEU A 79 0.57 8.12 -6.61
C LEU A 79 0.73 6.78 -7.33
N VAL A 80 0.40 6.74 -8.62
CA VAL A 80 0.51 5.51 -9.44
C VAL A 80 1.95 5.04 -9.54
N GLU A 81 2.90 5.96 -9.68
CA GLU A 81 4.33 5.64 -9.68
C GLU A 81 4.80 5.08 -8.34
N GLY A 82 4.28 5.58 -7.23
CA GLY A 82 4.50 5.00 -5.89
C GLY A 82 4.00 3.56 -5.79
N VAL A 83 2.79 3.28 -6.31
CA VAL A 83 2.24 1.92 -6.37
C VAL A 83 3.07 1.03 -7.30
N ARG A 84 3.49 1.54 -8.47
CA ARG A 84 4.34 0.81 -9.39
C ARG A 84 5.64 0.37 -8.71
N ARG A 85 6.37 1.28 -8.10
CA ARG A 85 7.62 0.95 -7.37
C ARG A 85 7.38 -0.06 -6.26
N LEU A 86 6.34 0.14 -5.45
CA LEU A 86 5.99 -0.80 -4.37
C LEU A 86 5.78 -2.22 -4.90
N LEU A 87 5.16 -2.39 -6.08
CA LEU A 87 4.81 -3.69 -6.63
C LEU A 87 5.86 -4.30 -7.57
N THR A 88 6.88 -3.53 -7.97
CA THR A 88 7.91 -4.00 -8.91
C THR A 88 9.32 -3.99 -8.34
N GLU A 89 9.54 -3.34 -7.19
CA GLU A 89 10.88 -3.18 -6.61
C GLU A 89 10.97 -3.88 -5.23
N PRO A 90 11.95 -4.80 -5.04
CA PRO A 90 12.21 -5.38 -3.72
C PRO A 90 12.69 -4.32 -2.71
N PRO A 91 12.42 -4.50 -1.41
CA PRO A 91 11.66 -5.59 -0.80
C PRO A 91 10.13 -5.36 -0.81
N GLY A 92 9.67 -4.21 -1.30
CA GLY A 92 8.26 -3.81 -1.26
C GLY A 92 7.36 -4.80 -2.02
N SER A 93 7.78 -5.27 -3.19
CA SER A 93 7.02 -6.20 -4.02
C SER A 93 6.72 -7.52 -3.31
N ASP A 94 7.73 -8.10 -2.67
CA ASP A 94 7.58 -9.39 -1.98
C ASP A 94 6.64 -9.26 -0.77
N ILE A 95 6.78 -8.18 -0.01
CA ILE A 95 5.94 -7.87 1.15
C ILE A 95 4.50 -7.60 0.70
N ALA A 96 4.30 -6.77 -0.33
CA ALA A 96 2.97 -6.39 -0.80
C ALA A 96 2.19 -7.59 -1.34
N VAL A 97 2.83 -8.46 -2.12
CA VAL A 97 2.21 -9.69 -2.65
C VAL A 97 1.88 -10.66 -1.53
N ALA A 98 2.80 -10.89 -0.59
CA ALA A 98 2.57 -11.79 0.54
C ALA A 98 1.46 -11.26 1.47
N ALA A 99 1.42 -9.95 1.73
CA ALA A 99 0.39 -9.30 2.54
C ALA A 99 -1.00 -9.39 1.88
N LEU A 100 -1.09 -9.17 0.57
CA LEU A 100 -2.35 -9.33 -0.18
C LEU A 100 -2.84 -10.78 -0.14
N ALA A 101 -1.96 -11.73 -0.43
CA ALA A 101 -2.31 -13.15 -0.37
C ALA A 101 -2.79 -13.57 1.03
N ALA A 102 -2.18 -13.01 2.08
CA ALA A 102 -2.61 -13.21 3.46
C ALA A 102 -4.00 -12.60 3.71
N ALA A 103 -4.21 -11.35 3.32
CA ALA A 103 -5.48 -10.63 3.55
C ALA A 103 -6.68 -11.30 2.86
N VAL A 104 -6.48 -11.93 1.71
CA VAL A 104 -7.52 -12.68 1.00
C VAL A 104 -7.90 -13.97 1.73
N ARG A 105 -6.92 -14.67 2.32
CA ARG A 105 -7.14 -15.99 2.97
C ARG A 105 -7.43 -15.91 4.45
N HIS A 106 -7.07 -14.82 5.11
CA HIS A 106 -7.12 -14.64 6.56
C HIS A 106 -7.94 -13.40 6.93
N PRO A 107 -9.27 -13.53 7.09
CA PRO A 107 -10.17 -12.40 7.41
C PRO A 107 -9.77 -11.65 8.70
N GLU A 108 -9.10 -12.34 9.63
CA GLU A 108 -8.61 -11.73 10.88
C GLU A 108 -7.53 -10.65 10.68
N LEU A 109 -6.92 -10.55 9.49
CA LEU A 109 -5.95 -9.50 9.15
C LEU A 109 -6.60 -8.16 8.84
N ASP A 110 -7.95 -8.14 8.68
CA ASP A 110 -8.70 -6.93 8.34
C ASP A 110 -8.06 -6.10 7.20
N GLY A 111 -7.81 -6.77 6.08
CA GLY A 111 -7.22 -6.14 4.89
C GLY A 111 -8.02 -4.91 4.42
N ARG A 112 -9.33 -4.87 4.70
CA ARG A 112 -10.19 -3.71 4.40
C ARG A 112 -9.73 -2.47 5.15
N ARG A 113 -9.33 -2.61 6.40
CA ARG A 113 -8.82 -1.50 7.21
C ARG A 113 -7.53 -0.94 6.64
N PHE A 114 -6.61 -1.80 6.22
CA PHE A 114 -5.38 -1.37 5.57
C PHE A 114 -5.64 -0.49 4.34
N PHE A 115 -6.53 -0.94 3.44
CA PHE A 115 -6.89 -0.16 2.26
C PHE A 115 -7.66 1.12 2.58
N ALA A 116 -8.55 1.07 3.59
CA ALA A 116 -9.29 2.26 4.05
C ALA A 116 -8.35 3.32 4.65
N ASP A 117 -7.38 2.92 5.48
CA ASP A 117 -6.39 3.82 6.07
C ASP A 117 -5.48 4.43 4.99
N ARG A 118 -5.10 3.65 3.99
CA ARG A 118 -4.34 4.14 2.84
C ARG A 118 -5.15 5.18 2.06
N PHE A 119 -6.36 4.85 1.66
CA PHE A 119 -7.23 5.77 0.91
C PHE A 119 -7.52 7.05 1.71
N ALA A 120 -7.71 6.96 3.02
CA ALA A 120 -7.91 8.14 3.88
C ALA A 120 -6.74 9.14 3.78
N ARG A 121 -5.51 8.66 3.63
CA ARG A 121 -4.33 9.52 3.40
C ARG A 121 -4.32 10.11 1.99
N GLU A 122 -4.65 9.32 0.97
CA GLU A 122 -4.69 9.74 -0.44
C GLU A 122 -5.78 10.78 -0.70
N ARG A 123 -6.84 10.81 0.11
CA ARG A 123 -7.97 11.73 0.00
C ARG A 123 -7.56 13.21 -0.05
N ALA A 124 -6.47 13.59 0.62
CA ALA A 124 -5.95 14.95 0.61
C ALA A 124 -5.60 15.46 -0.81
N VAL A 125 -5.22 14.57 -1.73
CA VAL A 125 -4.99 14.90 -3.15
C VAL A 125 -6.26 15.41 -3.80
N PHE A 126 -7.36 14.68 -3.62
CA PHE A 126 -8.65 15.02 -4.20
C PHE A 126 -9.28 16.26 -3.57
N GLU A 127 -9.10 16.46 -2.26
CA GLU A 127 -9.56 17.66 -1.57
C GLU A 127 -8.83 18.92 -2.07
N ARG A 128 -7.52 18.82 -2.35
CA ARG A 128 -6.77 19.92 -2.97
C ARG A 128 -7.23 20.18 -4.40
N ALA A 129 -7.41 19.14 -5.19
CA ALA A 129 -7.91 19.23 -6.57
C ALA A 129 -9.30 19.88 -6.63
N ALA A 130 -10.21 19.50 -5.74
CA ALA A 130 -11.54 20.11 -5.65
C ALA A 130 -11.46 21.63 -5.34
N ARG A 131 -10.58 22.03 -4.40
CA ARG A 131 -10.36 23.45 -4.11
C ARG A 131 -9.79 24.24 -5.29
N ARG A 132 -9.01 23.59 -6.17
CA ARG A 132 -8.47 24.20 -7.41
C ARG A 132 -9.45 24.16 -8.58
N GLY A 133 -10.63 23.51 -8.41
CA GLY A 133 -11.61 23.34 -9.49
C GLY A 133 -11.20 22.31 -10.56
N GLU A 134 -10.24 21.43 -10.25
CA GLU A 134 -9.72 20.42 -11.18
C GLU A 134 -10.53 19.13 -11.16
N LEU A 135 -11.42 18.95 -10.16
CA LEU A 135 -12.22 17.74 -9.98
C LEU A 135 -13.69 18.08 -10.10
N PRO A 136 -14.44 17.49 -11.05
CA PRO A 136 -15.89 17.62 -11.13
C PRO A 136 -16.56 17.11 -9.86
N GLY A 137 -17.63 17.78 -9.39
CA GLY A 137 -18.35 17.37 -8.18
C GLY A 137 -19.00 15.98 -8.26
N SER A 138 -19.17 15.45 -9.49
CA SER A 138 -19.67 14.09 -9.75
C SER A 138 -18.57 13.02 -9.76
N ALA A 139 -17.30 13.40 -9.67
CA ALA A 139 -16.19 12.45 -9.68
C ALA A 139 -16.14 11.65 -8.38
N ASP A 140 -15.95 10.34 -8.49
CA ASP A 140 -15.71 9.45 -7.36
C ASP A 140 -14.20 9.23 -7.19
N PRO A 141 -13.57 9.82 -6.14
CA PRO A 141 -12.15 9.66 -5.87
C PRO A 141 -11.73 8.20 -5.66
N LEU A 142 -12.59 7.39 -5.02
CA LEU A 142 -12.29 5.98 -4.76
C LEU A 142 -12.25 5.20 -6.07
N LEU A 143 -13.23 5.42 -6.96
CA LEU A 143 -13.24 4.78 -8.27
C LEU A 143 -12.02 5.16 -9.11
N ILE A 144 -11.59 6.42 -9.06
CA ILE A 144 -10.36 6.88 -9.76
C ILE A 144 -9.15 6.09 -9.24
N MET A 145 -9.00 5.95 -7.93
CA MET A 145 -7.89 5.19 -7.35
C MET A 145 -7.97 3.69 -7.64
N ASP A 146 -9.16 3.11 -7.61
CA ASP A 146 -9.38 1.70 -7.96
C ASP A 146 -8.98 1.41 -9.40
N LEU A 147 -9.34 2.27 -10.34
CA LEU A 147 -8.94 2.15 -11.75
C LEU A 147 -7.42 2.28 -11.93
N LEU A 148 -6.79 3.25 -11.28
CA LEU A 148 -5.37 3.54 -11.42
C LEU A 148 -4.50 2.49 -10.70
N ALA A 149 -4.71 2.31 -9.40
CA ALA A 149 -3.93 1.36 -8.61
C ALA A 149 -4.24 -0.10 -9.03
N GLY A 150 -5.51 -0.42 -9.30
CA GLY A 150 -5.94 -1.72 -9.77
C GLY A 150 -5.27 -2.12 -11.10
N ALA A 151 -5.05 -1.17 -12.01
CA ALA A 151 -4.33 -1.42 -13.26
C ALA A 151 -2.86 -1.83 -13.03
N VAL A 152 -2.18 -1.23 -12.05
CA VAL A 152 -0.81 -1.65 -11.67
C VAL A 152 -0.82 -3.06 -11.07
N TRP A 153 -1.73 -3.34 -10.12
CA TRP A 153 -1.90 -4.66 -9.52
C TRP A 153 -2.16 -5.74 -10.57
N MET A 154 -3.08 -5.46 -11.49
CA MET A 154 -3.42 -6.38 -12.57
C MET A 154 -2.21 -6.70 -13.44
N ARG A 155 -1.45 -5.69 -13.85
CA ARG A 155 -0.28 -5.89 -14.71
C ARG A 155 0.89 -6.55 -13.99
N ALA A 156 1.32 -5.95 -12.87
CA ALA A 156 2.53 -6.39 -12.17
C ALA A 156 2.35 -7.74 -11.50
N VAL A 157 1.24 -7.90 -10.75
CA VAL A 157 1.08 -9.07 -9.87
C VAL A 157 0.30 -10.19 -10.54
N LEU A 158 -0.87 -9.90 -11.13
CA LEU A 158 -1.73 -10.96 -11.66
C LEU A 158 -1.31 -11.45 -13.04
N ARG A 159 -0.80 -10.55 -13.91
CA ARG A 159 -0.35 -10.92 -15.26
C ARG A 159 1.17 -11.11 -15.36
N GLY A 160 1.94 -10.76 -14.33
CA GLY A 160 3.41 -10.84 -14.37
C GLY A 160 4.05 -10.00 -15.48
N MET A 161 3.39 -8.92 -15.89
CA MET A 161 3.85 -8.06 -16.99
C MET A 161 4.76 -6.96 -16.46
N LYS A 162 5.74 -6.57 -17.25
CA LYS A 162 6.55 -5.38 -16.96
C LYS A 162 5.65 -4.13 -16.99
N VAL A 163 5.76 -3.30 -15.96
CA VAL A 163 5.12 -1.99 -15.89
C VAL A 163 6.19 -0.94 -16.18
N GLY A 164 6.13 -0.35 -17.38
CA GLY A 164 7.12 0.64 -17.83
C GLY A 164 7.01 1.97 -17.08
N ASP A 165 8.03 2.80 -17.23
CA ASP A 165 8.14 4.09 -16.52
C ASP A 165 7.10 5.12 -16.98
N ASP A 166 6.56 4.97 -18.19
CA ASP A 166 5.52 5.82 -18.76
C ASP A 166 4.09 5.38 -18.38
N PHE A 167 3.96 4.22 -17.74
CA PHE A 167 2.66 3.63 -17.40
C PHE A 167 1.79 4.56 -16.56
N ALA A 168 2.35 5.20 -15.53
CA ALA A 168 1.61 6.09 -14.66
C ALA A 168 1.00 7.26 -15.43
N THR A 169 1.78 7.87 -16.31
CA THR A 169 1.33 8.99 -17.16
C THR A 169 0.22 8.55 -18.12
N GLN A 170 0.39 7.39 -18.77
CA GLN A 170 -0.63 6.86 -19.69
C GLN A 170 -1.93 6.50 -18.97
N ALA A 171 -1.86 5.81 -17.83
CA ALA A 171 -3.03 5.42 -17.05
C ALA A 171 -3.81 6.64 -16.56
N VAL A 172 -3.13 7.65 -16.03
CA VAL A 172 -3.76 8.88 -15.57
C VAL A 172 -4.39 9.66 -16.72
N ALA A 173 -3.72 9.72 -17.89
CA ALA A 173 -4.31 10.34 -19.07
C ALA A 173 -5.61 9.63 -19.50
N LEU A 174 -5.62 8.29 -19.53
CA LEU A 174 -6.82 7.53 -19.87
C LEU A 174 -7.98 7.78 -18.91
N VAL A 175 -7.70 7.89 -17.61
CA VAL A 175 -8.75 8.10 -16.60
C VAL A 175 -9.27 9.53 -16.61
N LEU A 176 -8.40 10.54 -16.77
CA LEU A 176 -8.81 11.95 -16.71
C LEU A 176 -9.36 12.47 -18.07
N ASP A 177 -8.80 12.01 -19.19
CA ASP A 177 -9.12 12.54 -20.52
C ASP A 177 -10.08 11.60 -21.30
N GLY A 178 -10.24 10.35 -20.84
CA GLY A 178 -11.00 9.32 -21.56
C GLY A 178 -10.25 8.74 -22.77
N VAL A 179 -10.88 7.76 -23.44
CA VAL A 179 -10.33 7.11 -24.65
C VAL A 179 -10.62 7.95 -25.89
N HIS A 180 -11.73 8.67 -25.90
CA HIS A 180 -12.10 9.55 -26.99
C HIS A 180 -11.84 11.01 -26.59
N ARG A 181 -10.92 11.66 -27.28
CA ARG A 181 -10.94 13.12 -27.34
C ARG A 181 -12.16 13.49 -28.19
N PRO A 182 -13.10 14.29 -27.67
CA PRO A 182 -14.04 14.95 -28.55
C PRO A 182 -13.21 15.80 -29.53
N GLY A 183 -13.39 15.56 -30.81
CA GLY A 183 -12.77 16.32 -31.90
C GLY A 183 -13.23 17.77 -31.91
#